data_4fcdac685387795409969e0090ae68d5
#
_entry.id   4fcdac685387795409969e0090ae68d5
#
_cell.length_a   1.000
_cell.length_b   1.000
_cell.length_c   1.000
_cell.angle_alpha   90.00
_cell.angle_beta   90.00
_cell.angle_gamma   90.00
#
_symmetry.space_group_name_H-M   'P 1'
#
loop_
_entity.id
_entity.type
_entity.pdbx_description
1 polymer ?
#
loop_
_entity_poly.entity_id
_entity_poly.type
_entity_poly.pdbx_seq_one_letter_code
_entity_poly.pdbx_strand_id
1 'polypeptide(L)'
;MNVPKVFTTIVLVLSVGNAAADASQCGFIKDQDQQAYCRAINGAGQGQCGFIRNSDLQARCRAETGGGVSQCGFIKDKDSQAACRASVIGNSSGSGSSNTGQCGFIQDSDGRAYCRATNGDGSGQCGFIKNSDLQAMCRAETGGGPGQCGFIKSRDMQAACRAKVGH
;
A
#
# COMPACT_ATOMS: atom_id res chain seq x y z
N MET A 1 16.72 50.20 -41.63
CA MET A 1 17.21 48.83 -41.31
C MET A 1 16.46 48.33 -40.08
N ASN A 2 15.41 47.51 -40.30
CA ASN A 2 14.57 46.98 -39.22
C ASN A 2 15.05 45.57 -38.91
N VAL A 3 15.54 45.35 -37.68
CA VAL A 3 15.91 44.03 -37.19
C VAL A 3 14.69 43.41 -36.45
N PRO A 4 14.16 42.27 -36.87
CA PRO A 4 13.06 41.64 -36.15
C PRO A 4 13.58 40.97 -34.86
N LYS A 5 12.98 41.32 -33.71
CA LYS A 5 13.18 40.66 -32.44
C LYS A 5 12.54 39.28 -32.48
N VAL A 6 13.35 38.24 -32.55
CA VAL A 6 12.93 36.87 -32.38
C VAL A 6 12.70 36.62 -30.88
N PHE A 7 11.43 36.54 -30.48
CA PHE A 7 11.05 36.08 -29.15
C PHE A 7 11.18 34.54 -29.11
N THR A 8 12.28 34.07 -28.53
CA THR A 8 12.44 32.66 -28.22
C THR A 8 11.57 32.33 -27.03
N THR A 9 10.38 31.75 -27.30
CA THR A 9 9.50 31.22 -26.24
C THR A 9 10.14 29.95 -25.67
N ILE A 10 10.74 30.07 -24.48
CA ILE A 10 11.18 28.89 -23.70
C ILE A 10 9.92 28.21 -23.19
N VAL A 11 9.51 27.10 -23.84
CA VAL A 11 8.50 26.18 -23.33
C VAL A 11 9.15 25.44 -22.18
N LEU A 12 8.87 25.88 -20.96
CA LEU A 12 9.19 25.13 -19.74
C LEU A 12 8.26 23.91 -19.71
N VAL A 13 8.76 22.79 -20.18
CA VAL A 13 8.10 21.48 -19.98
C VAL A 13 8.23 21.16 -18.49
N LEU A 14 7.21 21.55 -17.73
CA LEU A 14 7.00 21.02 -16.38
C LEU A 14 6.70 19.53 -16.55
N SER A 15 7.73 18.69 -16.47
CA SER A 15 7.58 17.28 -16.22
C SER A 15 6.90 17.15 -14.85
N VAL A 16 5.57 16.97 -14.87
CA VAL A 16 4.82 16.47 -13.71
C VAL A 16 5.40 15.07 -13.50
N GLY A 17 6.40 14.98 -12.60
CA GLY A 17 6.84 13.72 -12.07
C GLY A 17 5.63 13.10 -11.37
N ASN A 18 4.95 12.19 -12.06
CA ASN A 18 4.07 11.26 -11.37
C ASN A 18 4.94 10.60 -10.31
N ALA A 19 4.63 10.86 -9.04
CA ALA A 19 5.17 10.11 -7.93
C ALA A 19 4.66 8.67 -8.10
N ALA A 20 5.32 7.91 -8.99
CA ALA A 20 5.22 6.47 -8.99
C ALA A 20 5.75 6.06 -7.62
N ALA A 21 4.87 5.52 -6.77
CA ALA A 21 5.27 4.83 -5.56
C ALA A 21 6.55 4.05 -5.87
N ASP A 22 7.56 4.14 -5.00
CA ASP A 22 8.92 3.74 -5.37
C ASP A 22 9.03 2.22 -5.58
N ALA A 23 8.55 1.77 -6.75
CA ALA A 23 8.55 0.38 -7.18
C ALA A 23 9.97 -0.22 -7.20
N SER A 24 11.02 0.63 -7.17
CA SER A 24 12.40 0.20 -7.08
C SER A 24 12.67 -0.54 -5.76
N GLN A 25 12.04 -0.12 -4.67
CA GLN A 25 12.17 -0.77 -3.36
C GLN A 25 11.62 -2.19 -3.35
N CYS A 26 10.63 -2.50 -4.20
CA CYS A 26 10.12 -3.87 -4.34
C CYS A 26 11.20 -4.86 -4.80
N GLY A 27 12.25 -4.39 -5.49
CA GLY A 27 13.37 -5.21 -5.93
C GLY A 27 14.20 -5.83 -4.80
N PHE A 28 14.15 -5.25 -3.60
CA PHE A 28 14.87 -5.73 -2.42
C PHE A 28 14.12 -6.83 -1.65
N ILE A 29 12.85 -7.08 -1.99
CA ILE A 29 12.04 -8.15 -1.40
C ILE A 29 12.49 -9.49 -1.96
N LYS A 30 12.88 -10.43 -1.09
CA LYS A 30 13.38 -11.76 -1.48
C LYS A 30 12.25 -12.74 -1.78
N ASP A 31 11.15 -12.65 -1.05
CA ASP A 31 9.97 -13.45 -1.32
C ASP A 31 9.34 -13.02 -2.64
N GLN A 32 9.27 -13.95 -3.60
CA GLN A 32 8.80 -13.67 -4.97
C GLN A 32 7.34 -13.24 -5.02
N ASP A 33 6.49 -13.85 -4.17
CA ASP A 33 5.06 -13.52 -4.12
C ASP A 33 4.87 -12.10 -3.53
N GLN A 34 5.59 -11.77 -2.46
CA GLN A 34 5.57 -10.44 -1.88
C GLN A 34 6.19 -9.39 -2.82
N GLN A 35 7.23 -9.76 -3.57
CA GLN A 35 7.82 -8.86 -4.57
C GLN A 35 6.83 -8.53 -5.69
N ALA A 36 6.14 -9.55 -6.24
CA ALA A 36 5.14 -9.38 -7.27
C ALA A 36 3.94 -8.55 -6.76
N TYR A 37 3.48 -8.83 -5.54
CA TYR A 37 2.44 -8.04 -4.88
C TYR A 37 2.87 -6.56 -4.71
N CYS A 38 4.06 -6.33 -4.18
CA CYS A 38 4.60 -4.97 -4.02
C CYS A 38 4.59 -4.20 -5.34
N ARG A 39 5.11 -4.81 -6.42
CA ARG A 39 5.12 -4.18 -7.75
C ARG A 39 3.72 -3.87 -8.27
N ALA A 40 2.78 -4.80 -8.06
CA ALA A 40 1.41 -4.63 -8.51
C ALA A 40 0.75 -3.40 -7.92
N ILE A 41 0.83 -3.24 -6.59
CA ILE A 41 0.18 -2.13 -5.87
C ILE A 41 0.93 -0.80 -6.03
N ASN A 42 2.21 -0.84 -6.45
CA ASN A 42 3.03 0.36 -6.67
C ASN A 42 3.18 0.71 -8.17
N GLY A 43 2.16 0.46 -8.98
CA GLY A 43 2.04 0.99 -10.34
C GLY A 43 2.28 0.00 -11.49
N ALA A 44 2.84 -1.20 -11.25
CA ALA A 44 2.98 -2.21 -12.29
C ALA A 44 1.66 -2.91 -12.66
N GLY A 45 0.61 -2.68 -11.87
CA GLY A 45 -0.77 -3.09 -12.16
C GLY A 45 -1.05 -4.57 -12.00
N GLN A 46 -2.31 -4.94 -12.32
CA GLN A 46 -2.90 -6.25 -12.06
C GLN A 46 -2.15 -7.42 -12.72
N GLY A 47 -1.41 -7.19 -13.80
CA GLY A 47 -0.61 -8.22 -14.47
C GLY A 47 0.40 -8.90 -13.55
N GLN A 48 0.96 -8.17 -12.59
CA GLN A 48 1.90 -8.73 -11.61
C GLN A 48 1.25 -9.73 -10.66
N CYS A 49 -0.05 -9.61 -10.40
CA CYS A 49 -0.78 -10.56 -9.54
C CYS A 49 -0.77 -11.98 -10.10
N GLY A 50 -0.61 -12.14 -11.42
CA GLY A 50 -0.50 -13.45 -12.06
C GLY A 50 0.74 -14.25 -11.69
N PHE A 51 1.80 -13.59 -11.22
CA PHE A 51 3.04 -14.24 -10.79
C PHE A 51 3.00 -14.71 -9.33
N ILE A 52 1.97 -14.35 -8.57
CA ILE A 52 1.79 -14.75 -7.17
C ILE A 52 1.26 -16.17 -7.11
N ARG A 53 1.97 -17.07 -6.43
CA ARG A 53 1.60 -18.50 -6.25
C ARG A 53 0.64 -18.71 -5.09
N ASN A 54 0.79 -17.92 -4.03
CA ASN A 54 -0.13 -17.96 -2.89
C ASN A 54 -1.51 -17.43 -3.32
N SER A 55 -2.53 -18.29 -3.28
CA SER A 55 -3.88 -17.97 -3.77
C SER A 55 -4.54 -16.81 -3.03
N ASP A 56 -4.31 -16.70 -1.73
CA ASP A 56 -4.92 -15.67 -0.89
C ASP A 56 -4.27 -14.30 -1.17
N LEU A 57 -2.93 -14.27 -1.28
CA LEU A 57 -2.21 -13.06 -1.66
C LEU A 57 -2.52 -12.64 -3.11
N GLN A 58 -2.69 -13.61 -4.03
CA GLN A 58 -3.10 -13.33 -5.41
C GLN A 58 -4.49 -12.69 -5.47
N ALA A 59 -5.46 -13.24 -4.73
CA ALA A 59 -6.81 -12.69 -4.65
C ALA A 59 -6.81 -11.27 -4.06
N ARG A 60 -6.02 -11.05 -3.00
CA ARG A 60 -5.81 -9.72 -2.41
C ARG A 60 -5.21 -8.74 -3.42
N CYS A 61 -4.16 -9.16 -4.12
CA CYS A 61 -3.51 -8.36 -5.16
C CYS A 61 -4.53 -7.89 -6.20
N ARG A 62 -5.32 -8.82 -6.74
CA ARG A 62 -6.37 -8.49 -7.72
C ARG A 62 -7.40 -7.53 -7.18
N ALA A 63 -7.82 -7.70 -5.92
CA ALA A 63 -8.78 -6.83 -5.28
C ALA A 63 -8.28 -5.37 -5.22
N GLU A 64 -7.04 -5.18 -4.77
CA GLU A 64 -6.44 -3.86 -4.57
C GLU A 64 -5.99 -3.18 -5.88
N THR A 65 -5.79 -3.95 -6.95
CA THR A 65 -5.38 -3.42 -8.27
C THR A 65 -6.52 -3.27 -9.28
N GLY A 66 -7.76 -3.15 -8.81
CA GLY A 66 -8.92 -2.83 -9.64
C GLY A 66 -9.97 -3.94 -9.80
N GLY A 67 -9.71 -5.15 -9.29
CA GLY A 67 -10.69 -6.24 -9.31
C GLY A 67 -11.83 -6.09 -8.29
N GLY A 68 -11.69 -5.15 -7.36
CA GLY A 68 -12.70 -4.79 -6.38
C GLY A 68 -12.93 -5.82 -5.28
N VAL A 69 -13.85 -5.49 -4.37
CA VAL A 69 -14.09 -6.24 -3.11
C VAL A 69 -14.53 -7.69 -3.32
N SER A 70 -15.09 -8.04 -4.49
CA SER A 70 -15.49 -9.41 -4.82
C SER A 70 -14.30 -10.38 -4.80
N GLN A 71 -13.09 -9.91 -5.18
CA GLN A 71 -11.89 -10.72 -5.16
C GLN A 71 -11.47 -11.13 -3.75
N CYS A 72 -11.77 -10.32 -2.74
CA CYS A 72 -11.52 -10.70 -1.34
C CYS A 72 -12.31 -11.96 -0.92
N GLY A 73 -13.41 -12.29 -1.61
CA GLY A 73 -14.19 -13.50 -1.36
C GLY A 73 -13.44 -14.80 -1.62
N PHE A 74 -12.39 -14.77 -2.44
CA PHE A 74 -11.56 -15.95 -2.75
C PHE A 74 -10.46 -16.21 -1.72
N ILE A 75 -10.24 -15.32 -0.76
CA ILE A 75 -9.27 -15.47 0.32
C ILE A 75 -9.84 -16.46 1.33
N LYS A 76 -9.07 -17.52 1.64
CA LYS A 76 -9.46 -18.61 2.56
C LYS A 76 -9.26 -18.20 4.02
N ASP A 77 -8.15 -17.51 4.31
CA ASP A 77 -7.88 -16.98 5.65
C ASP A 77 -8.86 -15.86 5.99
N LYS A 78 -9.61 -16.03 7.07
CA LYS A 78 -10.70 -15.13 7.45
C LYS A 78 -10.21 -13.73 7.84
N ASP A 79 -9.07 -13.66 8.51
CA ASP A 79 -8.48 -12.39 8.93
C ASP A 79 -7.96 -11.61 7.72
N SER A 80 -7.26 -12.28 6.81
CA SER A 80 -6.81 -11.71 5.52
C SER A 80 -8.00 -11.29 4.65
N GLN A 81 -9.09 -12.05 4.64
CA GLN A 81 -10.31 -11.71 3.92
C GLN A 81 -10.95 -10.42 4.46
N ALA A 82 -11.07 -10.30 5.79
CA ALA A 82 -11.61 -9.11 6.44
C ALA A 82 -10.72 -7.89 6.19
N ALA A 83 -9.40 -8.04 6.31
CA ALA A 83 -8.42 -6.99 6.04
C ALA A 83 -8.49 -6.52 4.56
N CYS A 84 -8.60 -7.46 3.62
CA CYS A 84 -8.77 -7.14 2.19
C CYS A 84 -10.03 -6.30 1.95
N ARG A 85 -11.16 -6.70 2.52
CA ARG A 85 -12.43 -5.94 2.38
C ARG A 85 -12.31 -4.53 2.95
N ALA A 86 -11.69 -4.38 4.11
CA ALA A 86 -11.48 -3.07 4.71
C ALA A 86 -10.64 -2.15 3.81
N SER A 87 -9.51 -2.65 3.28
CA SER A 87 -8.61 -1.85 2.43
C SER A 87 -9.27 -1.44 1.10
N VAL A 88 -9.98 -2.36 0.43
CA VAL A 88 -10.59 -2.08 -0.89
C VAL A 88 -11.79 -1.14 -0.78
N ILE A 89 -12.64 -1.32 0.24
CA ILE A 89 -13.80 -0.43 0.44
C ILE A 89 -13.32 0.96 0.86
N GLY A 90 -12.27 1.05 1.70
CA GLY A 90 -11.66 2.32 2.12
C GLY A 90 -11.16 3.17 0.96
N ASN A 91 -10.50 2.52 0.00
CA ASN A 91 -9.97 3.18 -1.18
C ASN A 91 -11.06 3.58 -2.21
N SER A 92 -12.20 2.90 -2.22
CA SER A 92 -13.29 3.16 -3.17
C SER A 92 -14.22 4.30 -2.74
N SER A 93 -14.26 4.60 -1.44
CA SER A 93 -15.08 5.67 -0.87
C SER A 93 -14.25 6.92 -0.71
N GLY A 94 -14.23 7.80 -1.70
CA GLY A 94 -13.57 9.12 -1.63
C GLY A 94 -14.18 10.10 -0.62
N SER A 95 -14.92 9.60 0.35
CA SER A 95 -15.51 10.32 1.48
C SER A 95 -15.21 9.55 2.75
N GLY A 96 -14.49 10.15 3.66
CA GLY A 96 -14.17 9.86 5.07
C GLY A 96 -14.99 8.86 5.90
N SER A 97 -15.57 7.85 5.32
CA SER A 97 -16.22 6.75 6.04
C SER A 97 -15.14 5.75 6.45
N SER A 98 -14.81 5.76 7.73
CA SER A 98 -13.95 4.73 8.32
C SER A 98 -14.56 3.34 8.12
N ASN A 99 -13.85 2.47 7.36
CA ASN A 99 -14.28 1.08 7.13
C ASN A 99 -13.81 0.14 8.26
N THR A 100 -13.67 0.67 9.44
CA THR A 100 -13.21 -0.04 10.64
C THR A 100 -14.15 -1.18 11.06
N GLY A 101 -15.40 -1.15 10.60
CA GLY A 101 -16.36 -2.24 10.84
C GLY A 101 -15.88 -3.60 10.35
N GLN A 102 -15.24 -3.67 9.19
CA GLN A 102 -14.68 -4.93 8.67
C GLN A 102 -13.48 -5.41 9.50
N CYS A 103 -12.73 -4.50 10.09
CA CYS A 103 -11.63 -4.84 10.98
C CYS A 103 -12.08 -5.59 12.25
N GLY A 104 -13.33 -5.43 12.66
CA GLY A 104 -13.90 -6.14 13.80
C GLY A 104 -13.96 -7.67 13.63
N PHE A 105 -13.97 -8.16 12.40
CA PHE A 105 -13.98 -9.60 12.09
C PHE A 105 -12.60 -10.25 12.13
N ILE A 106 -11.52 -9.47 12.25
CA ILE A 106 -10.15 -9.99 12.37
C ILE A 106 -9.95 -10.53 13.80
N GLN A 107 -9.58 -11.81 13.93
CA GLN A 107 -9.36 -12.46 15.22
C GLN A 107 -7.99 -12.11 15.81
N ASP A 108 -6.96 -12.04 14.96
CA ASP A 108 -5.64 -11.58 15.40
C ASP A 108 -5.69 -10.14 15.91
N SER A 109 -5.23 -9.93 17.14
CA SER A 109 -5.29 -8.62 17.80
C SER A 109 -4.44 -7.56 17.12
N ASP A 110 -3.25 -7.96 16.65
CA ASP A 110 -2.31 -7.04 16.00
C ASP A 110 -2.81 -6.67 14.61
N GLY A 111 -3.30 -7.65 13.84
CA GLY A 111 -3.93 -7.43 12.54
C GLY A 111 -5.16 -6.55 12.62
N ARG A 112 -6.00 -6.73 13.67
CA ARG A 112 -7.17 -5.89 13.90
C ARG A 112 -6.78 -4.44 14.22
N ALA A 113 -5.80 -4.23 15.08
CA ALA A 113 -5.31 -2.90 15.42
C ALA A 113 -4.68 -2.21 14.19
N TYR A 114 -3.89 -2.96 13.41
CA TYR A 114 -3.32 -2.46 12.16
C TYR A 114 -4.41 -2.07 11.15
N CYS A 115 -5.39 -2.95 10.94
CA CYS A 115 -6.52 -2.68 10.06
C CYS A 115 -7.25 -1.39 10.46
N ARG A 116 -7.58 -1.22 11.73
CA ARG A 116 -8.24 0.00 12.24
C ARG A 116 -7.41 1.25 12.01
N ALA A 117 -6.12 1.18 12.34
CA ALA A 117 -5.22 2.32 12.17
C ALA A 117 -5.20 2.83 10.73
N THR A 118 -5.07 1.90 9.77
CA THR A 118 -4.93 2.22 8.34
C THR A 118 -6.26 2.51 7.64
N ASN A 119 -7.39 2.23 8.28
CA ASN A 119 -8.73 2.43 7.72
C ASN A 119 -9.58 3.48 8.46
N GLY A 120 -8.96 4.39 9.22
CA GLY A 120 -9.63 5.59 9.71
C GLY A 120 -9.56 5.87 11.22
N ASP A 121 -9.24 4.87 12.09
CA ASP A 121 -9.10 5.12 13.54
C ASP A 121 -7.76 5.80 13.90
N GLY A 122 -6.85 5.91 12.92
CA GLY A 122 -5.61 6.67 13.04
C GLY A 122 -4.48 5.99 13.83
N SER A 123 -3.33 6.69 13.92
CA SER A 123 -2.07 6.16 14.46
C SER A 123 -2.12 5.69 15.92
N GLY A 124 -3.11 6.12 16.70
CA GLY A 124 -3.31 5.66 18.08
C GLY A 124 -3.48 4.15 18.19
N GLN A 125 -4.11 3.51 17.18
CA GLN A 125 -4.30 2.06 17.14
C GLN A 125 -2.98 1.30 16.99
N CYS A 126 -1.95 1.91 16.38
CA CYS A 126 -0.63 1.27 16.26
C CYS A 126 0.01 0.94 17.63
N GLY A 127 -0.36 1.67 18.69
CA GLY A 127 0.12 1.42 20.04
C GLY A 127 -0.34 0.08 20.62
N PHE A 128 -1.42 -0.51 20.13
CA PHE A 128 -1.95 -1.80 20.57
C PHE A 128 -1.29 -3.01 19.88
N ILE A 129 -0.45 -2.76 18.86
CA ILE A 129 0.25 -3.82 18.10
C ILE A 129 1.46 -4.28 18.93
N LYS A 130 1.53 -5.57 19.22
CA LYS A 130 2.63 -6.20 19.98
C LYS A 130 3.83 -6.55 19.10
N ASN A 131 3.60 -6.94 17.85
CA ASN A 131 4.66 -7.20 16.90
C ASN A 131 5.35 -5.88 16.51
N SER A 132 6.64 -5.76 16.84
CA SER A 132 7.41 -4.52 16.64
C SER A 132 7.53 -4.09 15.19
N ASP A 133 7.65 -5.04 14.27
CA ASP A 133 7.80 -4.76 12.84
C ASP A 133 6.47 -4.27 12.26
N LEU A 134 5.35 -4.93 12.63
CA LEU A 134 4.03 -4.50 12.22
C LEU A 134 3.65 -3.15 12.85
N GLN A 135 4.07 -2.90 14.10
CA GLN A 135 3.86 -1.61 14.76
C GLN A 135 4.59 -0.47 14.04
N ALA A 136 5.86 -0.71 13.64
CA ALA A 136 6.64 0.28 12.90
C ALA A 136 6.02 0.55 11.52
N MET A 137 5.57 -0.50 10.82
CA MET A 137 4.86 -0.38 9.54
C MET A 137 3.56 0.42 9.70
N CYS A 138 2.76 0.12 10.72
CA CYS A 138 1.55 0.85 11.05
C CYS A 138 1.82 2.35 11.22
N ARG A 139 2.81 2.71 12.02
CA ARG A 139 3.20 4.11 12.24
C ARG A 139 3.66 4.79 10.96
N ALA A 140 4.42 4.09 10.11
CA ALA A 140 4.85 4.63 8.84
C ALA A 140 3.66 5.03 7.96
N GLU A 141 2.68 4.14 7.84
CA GLU A 141 1.50 4.33 6.98
C GLU A 141 0.50 5.35 7.54
N THR A 142 0.47 5.55 8.85
CA THR A 142 -0.48 6.46 9.50
C THR A 142 0.10 7.84 9.83
N GLY A 143 1.11 8.28 9.05
CA GLY A 143 1.65 9.64 9.11
C GLY A 143 3.05 9.76 9.74
N GLY A 144 3.65 8.67 10.22
CA GLY A 144 5.03 8.69 10.73
C GLY A 144 6.09 8.70 9.63
N GLY A 145 5.68 8.43 8.38
CA GLY A 145 6.53 8.49 7.19
C GLY A 145 7.63 7.43 7.11
N PRO A 146 8.49 7.49 6.06
CA PRO A 146 9.46 6.43 5.73
C PRO A 146 10.53 6.19 6.80
N GLY A 147 10.75 7.14 7.70
CA GLY A 147 11.68 6.97 8.83
C GLY A 147 11.29 5.81 9.75
N GLN A 148 9.99 5.55 9.91
CA GLN A 148 9.50 4.44 10.74
C GLN A 148 9.85 3.07 10.15
N CYS A 149 9.98 2.96 8.83
CA CYS A 149 10.41 1.72 8.18
C CYS A 149 11.81 1.26 8.62
N GLY A 150 12.65 2.19 9.09
CA GLY A 150 13.99 1.89 9.62
C GLY A 150 13.99 1.01 10.87
N PHE A 151 12.88 0.99 11.63
CA PHE A 151 12.74 0.17 12.83
C PHE A 151 12.29 -1.27 12.54
N ILE A 152 11.94 -1.60 11.30
CA ILE A 152 11.54 -2.95 10.88
C ILE A 152 12.76 -3.84 10.74
N LYS A 153 12.79 -4.98 11.44
CA LYS A 153 13.88 -5.95 11.42
C LYS A 153 13.84 -6.86 10.19
N SER A 154 12.64 -7.25 9.76
CA SER A 154 12.45 -8.02 8.53
C SER A 154 12.80 -7.17 7.31
N ARG A 155 13.82 -7.58 6.55
CA ARG A 155 14.26 -6.84 5.35
C ARG A 155 13.17 -6.74 4.28
N ASP A 156 12.42 -7.81 4.08
CA ASP A 156 11.33 -7.83 3.09
C ASP A 156 10.20 -6.89 3.50
N MET A 157 9.80 -6.92 4.79
CA MET A 157 8.81 -6.01 5.33
C MET A 157 9.31 -4.55 5.33
N GLN A 158 10.60 -4.32 5.61
CA GLN A 158 11.21 -2.99 5.54
C GLN A 158 11.17 -2.43 4.10
N ALA A 159 11.51 -3.25 3.11
CA ALA A 159 11.45 -2.85 1.70
C ALA A 159 10.00 -2.58 1.26
N ALA A 160 9.05 -3.44 1.65
CA ALA A 160 7.62 -3.23 1.38
C ALA A 160 7.09 -1.94 2.03
N CYS A 161 7.50 -1.65 3.27
CA CYS A 161 7.16 -0.41 3.97
C CYS A 161 7.64 0.81 3.19
N ARG A 162 8.91 0.85 2.80
CA ARG A 162 9.48 1.96 2.04
C ARG A 162 8.82 2.14 0.68
N ALA A 163 8.50 1.05 -0.01
CA ALA A 163 7.77 1.11 -1.27
C ALA A 163 6.37 1.74 -1.10
N LYS A 164 5.73 1.51 0.05
CA LYS A 164 4.37 1.98 0.31
C LYS A 164 4.31 3.45 0.76
N VAL A 165 5.31 3.92 1.51
CA VAL A 165 5.31 5.26 2.14
C VAL A 165 6.43 6.19 1.66
N GLY A 166 7.22 5.78 0.68
CA GLY A 166 8.44 6.46 0.21
C GLY A 166 8.21 7.59 -0.80
N HIS A 167 7.03 8.21 -0.81
CA HIS A 167 6.70 9.37 -1.68
C HIS A 167 6.43 10.62 -0.91
#